data_0ee2364d63d004dac0578ff7631e4b6c
#
_entry.id   0ee2364d63d004dac0578ff7631e4b6c
#
_cell.length_a   1.000
_cell.length_b   1.000
_cell.length_c   1.000
_cell.angle_alpha   90.00
_cell.angle_beta   90.00
_cell.angle_gamma   90.00
#
_symmetry.space_group_name_H-M   'P 1'
#
loop_
_entity.id
_entity.type
_entity.pdbx_description
1 polymer ?
#
loop_
_entity_poly.entity_id
_entity_poly.type
_entity_poly.pdbx_seq_one_letter_code
_entity_poly.pdbx_strand_id
1 'polypeptide(L)'
;MALSGIQIYKLLPQTNCKDCGFPTCLAFAMKLAAKQADLDKCPHVSDEAREQLAESAAPPVRLVTVSADGREVKSGNEIVLFRHEKTFYNPTGLFVRWRDSAPLEEITAQVKEAADYVVEYVGMELTIDGLAIEATGDGDRFAATIKAALDVAQLPLILMATAPDVMAQGLEAAAGTQPLIYGATAETWEAFAELAKKHAAPMAVRAETLSELAELTDKIKEAGVEEIVLDPGVRDLRSMLMLNTLIRRMALKKTFRPLGFPIITFPSECADDEGMVSIVATQAIAKYGGFMVLDQFSPALFYPLLALRTNIYTDPQQPIQVQPGVYEINDPQQDSPVMVTTNFSITYFSVANEVDGSGIPGWLLVADAEGMSVLTAWAAGKFDAERIAKSVKSNNMEQKVSHRRLIIPGHVSVLLGELEEELPDWEIQVGPRESVDLPAYLKLWSPS
;
A
#
# COMPACT_ATOMS: atom_id res chain seq x y z
N MET A 1 4.21 7.00 23.29
CA MET A 1 3.32 6.15 24.12
C MET A 1 2.06 6.93 24.36
N ALA A 2 0.89 6.31 24.14
CA ALA A 2 -0.34 6.97 24.54
C ALA A 2 -0.24 7.42 25.99
N LEU A 3 -0.75 8.63 26.30
CA LEU A 3 -0.74 9.15 27.65
C LEU A 3 -1.53 8.19 28.58
N SER A 4 -0.96 7.92 29.74
CA SER A 4 -1.69 7.19 30.78
C SER A 4 -2.87 8.03 31.29
N GLY A 5 -3.92 7.40 31.83
CA GLY A 5 -5.06 8.13 32.39
C GLY A 5 -4.66 9.18 33.43
N ILE A 6 -3.56 8.96 34.17
CA ILE A 6 -3.02 9.93 35.13
C ILE A 6 -2.40 11.15 34.42
N GLN A 7 -1.70 10.93 33.30
CA GLN A 7 -1.13 12.03 32.51
C GLN A 7 -2.24 12.86 31.83
N ILE A 8 -3.25 12.20 31.29
CA ILE A 8 -4.45 12.88 30.75
C ILE A 8 -5.16 13.67 31.84
N TYR A 9 -5.33 13.08 33.04
CA TYR A 9 -5.96 13.78 34.16
C TYR A 9 -5.30 15.10 34.54
N LYS A 10 -3.95 15.18 34.44
CA LYS A 10 -3.20 16.42 34.71
C LYS A 10 -3.49 17.55 33.72
N LEU A 11 -3.92 17.23 32.52
CA LEU A 11 -4.29 18.16 31.44
C LEU A 11 -5.77 18.55 31.48
N LEU A 12 -6.60 17.82 32.23
CA LEU A 12 -8.00 18.15 32.40
C LEU A 12 -8.21 19.22 33.49
N PRO A 13 -9.33 19.95 33.49
CA PRO A 13 -9.61 21.04 34.43
C PRO A 13 -9.66 20.64 35.92
N GLN A 14 -9.80 19.34 36.21
CA GLN A 14 -9.84 18.75 37.57
C GLN A 14 -10.97 19.25 38.46
N THR A 15 -11.99 19.90 37.88
CA THR A 15 -13.11 20.50 38.59
C THR A 15 -14.18 19.49 39.07
N ASN A 16 -14.16 18.29 38.49
CA ASN A 16 -15.16 17.24 38.75
C ASN A 16 -16.61 17.71 38.55
N CYS A 17 -16.86 18.65 37.62
CA CYS A 17 -18.17 19.30 37.38
C CYS A 17 -19.24 18.32 36.86
N LYS A 18 -18.89 17.18 36.32
CA LYS A 18 -19.77 16.15 35.74
C LYS A 18 -20.42 16.53 34.40
N ASP A 19 -20.13 17.68 33.81
CA ASP A 19 -20.74 18.16 32.58
C ASP A 19 -20.43 17.24 31.39
N CYS A 20 -19.30 16.50 31.44
CA CYS A 20 -18.93 15.47 30.47
C CYS A 20 -19.68 14.12 30.64
N GLY A 21 -20.57 14.01 31.65
CA GLY A 21 -21.30 12.79 31.97
C GLY A 21 -20.53 11.76 32.83
N PHE A 22 -19.30 12.09 33.26
CA PHE A 22 -18.48 11.22 34.11
C PHE A 22 -18.43 11.75 35.55
N PRO A 23 -18.37 10.85 36.56
CA PRO A 23 -18.44 11.26 37.97
C PRO A 23 -17.23 12.11 38.41
N THR A 24 -16.07 11.92 37.81
CA THR A 24 -14.84 12.68 38.09
C THR A 24 -14.00 12.87 36.83
N CYS A 25 -13.17 13.92 36.79
CA CYS A 25 -12.21 14.13 35.72
C CYS A 25 -11.19 12.97 35.59
N LEU A 26 -10.87 12.28 36.69
CA LEU A 26 -10.01 11.09 36.65
C LEU A 26 -10.73 9.91 35.97
N ALA A 27 -12.00 9.68 36.24
CA ALA A 27 -12.78 8.63 35.56
C ALA A 27 -12.89 8.93 34.05
N PHE A 28 -13.11 10.18 33.69
CA PHE A 28 -13.08 10.62 32.28
C PHE A 28 -11.71 10.40 31.64
N ALA A 29 -10.61 10.79 32.30
CA ALA A 29 -9.26 10.57 31.85
C ALA A 29 -8.92 9.10 31.58
N MET A 30 -9.39 8.19 32.46
CA MET A 30 -9.21 6.75 32.27
C MET A 30 -9.98 6.23 31.05
N LYS A 31 -11.18 6.74 30.80
CA LYS A 31 -11.97 6.39 29.61
C LYS A 31 -11.36 6.95 28.33
N LEU A 32 -10.80 8.16 28.34
CA LEU A 32 -10.03 8.72 27.24
C LEU A 32 -8.79 7.88 26.94
N ALA A 33 -8.02 7.48 27.96
CA ALA A 33 -6.86 6.61 27.80
C ALA A 33 -7.22 5.25 27.19
N ALA A 34 -8.39 4.72 27.53
CA ALA A 34 -8.94 3.48 26.98
C ALA A 34 -9.62 3.66 25.60
N LYS A 35 -9.64 4.87 25.02
CA LYS A 35 -10.38 5.22 23.79
C LYS A 35 -11.89 4.90 23.85
N GLN A 36 -12.48 4.97 25.04
CA GLN A 36 -13.91 4.72 25.31
C GLN A 36 -14.71 6.01 25.56
N ALA A 37 -14.09 7.17 25.44
CA ALA A 37 -14.73 8.48 25.52
C ALA A 37 -14.04 9.43 24.53
N ASP A 38 -14.78 10.48 24.16
CA ASP A 38 -14.29 11.56 23.33
C ASP A 38 -13.97 12.79 24.17
N LEU A 39 -12.90 13.50 23.84
CA LEU A 39 -12.45 14.70 24.54
C LEU A 39 -13.48 15.85 24.45
N ASP A 40 -14.21 15.93 23.35
CA ASP A 40 -15.22 16.95 23.08
C ASP A 40 -16.39 16.92 24.05
N LYS A 41 -16.55 15.84 24.80
CA LYS A 41 -17.53 15.77 25.89
C LYS A 41 -17.23 16.72 27.05
N CYS A 42 -15.99 17.17 27.23
CA CYS A 42 -15.64 18.11 28.28
C CYS A 42 -15.58 19.54 27.74
N PRO A 43 -16.54 20.41 28.10
CA PRO A 43 -16.57 21.80 27.62
C PRO A 43 -15.51 22.71 28.29
N HIS A 44 -14.83 22.22 29.31
CA HIS A 44 -13.93 23.02 30.15
C HIS A 44 -12.43 22.71 29.89
N VAL A 45 -12.09 21.90 28.91
CA VAL A 45 -10.69 21.66 28.53
C VAL A 45 -10.16 22.91 27.85
N SER A 46 -8.99 23.40 28.32
CA SER A 46 -8.32 24.53 27.68
C SER A 46 -7.83 24.15 26.26
N ASP A 47 -7.71 25.15 25.39
CA ASP A 47 -7.25 24.92 24.02
C ASP A 47 -5.85 24.29 24.00
N GLU A 48 -4.93 24.74 24.88
CA GLU A 48 -3.59 24.17 25.03
C GLU A 48 -3.64 22.69 25.47
N ALA A 49 -4.50 22.34 26.44
CA ALA A 49 -4.67 20.95 26.88
C ALA A 49 -5.32 20.08 25.79
N ARG A 50 -6.24 20.65 25.01
CA ARG A 50 -6.88 19.98 23.87
C ARG A 50 -5.87 19.67 22.80
N GLU A 51 -5.00 20.62 22.48
CA GLU A 51 -3.92 20.44 21.50
C GLU A 51 -2.91 19.39 21.96
N GLN A 52 -2.44 19.44 23.22
CA GLN A 52 -1.53 18.45 23.78
C GLN A 52 -2.13 17.03 23.82
N LEU A 53 -3.41 16.90 24.11
CA LEU A 53 -4.12 15.63 24.11
C LEU A 53 -4.31 15.09 22.69
N ALA A 54 -4.68 15.93 21.73
CA ALA A 54 -4.78 15.58 20.32
C ALA A 54 -3.42 15.13 19.76
N GLU A 55 -2.36 15.87 20.08
CA GLU A 55 -1.00 15.51 19.65
C GLU A 55 -0.53 14.18 20.24
N SER A 56 -0.85 13.91 21.51
CA SER A 56 -0.50 12.63 22.14
C SER A 56 -1.31 11.46 21.61
N ALA A 57 -2.52 11.70 21.13
CA ALA A 57 -3.41 10.70 20.54
C ALA A 57 -3.04 10.41 19.08
N ALA A 58 -2.37 11.34 18.40
CA ALA A 58 -1.91 11.18 17.03
C ALA A 58 -0.94 9.99 16.89
N PRO A 59 -0.97 9.28 15.76
CA PRO A 59 -0.06 8.18 15.51
C PRO A 59 1.40 8.66 15.60
N PRO A 60 2.34 7.77 15.97
CA PRO A 60 3.77 8.11 16.06
C PRO A 60 4.36 8.62 14.74
N VAL A 61 3.88 8.09 13.61
CA VAL A 61 4.16 8.60 12.27
C VAL A 61 2.84 9.12 11.71
N ARG A 62 2.76 10.41 11.44
CA ARG A 62 1.53 11.06 10.99
C ARG A 62 1.16 10.61 9.58
N LEU A 63 -0.15 10.62 9.29
CA LEU A 63 -0.65 10.33 7.95
C LEU A 63 -0.43 11.54 7.04
N VAL A 64 -0.01 11.26 5.81
CA VAL A 64 0.02 12.22 4.71
C VAL A 64 -0.71 11.60 3.53
N THR A 65 -1.58 12.38 2.88
CA THR A 65 -2.37 11.96 1.72
C THR A 65 -2.05 12.83 0.51
N VAL A 66 -1.79 12.20 -0.61
CA VAL A 66 -1.65 12.83 -1.93
C VAL A 66 -2.77 12.31 -2.82
N SER A 67 -3.53 13.18 -3.48
CA SER A 67 -4.71 12.73 -4.21
C SER A 67 -4.95 13.44 -5.53
N ALA A 68 -5.59 12.74 -6.46
CA ALA A 68 -6.11 13.27 -7.72
C ALA A 68 -7.28 12.40 -8.19
N ASP A 69 -8.38 13.01 -8.64
CA ASP A 69 -9.56 12.36 -9.25
C ASP A 69 -10.05 11.11 -8.49
N GLY A 70 -10.16 11.21 -7.16
CA GLY A 70 -10.62 10.11 -6.31
C GLY A 70 -9.59 9.01 -6.04
N ARG A 71 -8.39 9.07 -6.63
CA ARG A 71 -7.25 8.22 -6.29
C ARG A 71 -6.46 8.87 -5.16
N GLU A 72 -6.02 8.05 -4.19
CA GLU A 72 -5.27 8.50 -3.04
C GLU A 72 -4.04 7.65 -2.81
N VAL A 73 -2.91 8.30 -2.54
CA VAL A 73 -1.69 7.67 -2.04
C VAL A 73 -1.47 8.13 -0.61
N LYS A 74 -1.54 7.20 0.31
CA LYS A 74 -1.38 7.46 1.75
C LYS A 74 -0.06 6.93 2.26
N SER A 75 0.60 7.67 3.14
CA SER A 75 1.77 7.20 3.86
C SER A 75 1.73 7.67 5.31
N GLY A 76 2.21 6.86 6.23
CA GLY A 76 2.15 7.12 7.67
C GLY A 76 1.15 6.26 8.41
N ASN A 77 0.63 6.74 9.55
CA ASN A 77 -0.17 5.97 10.52
C ASN A 77 0.53 4.72 11.08
N GLU A 78 1.81 4.64 10.91
CA GLU A 78 2.62 3.49 11.29
C GLU A 78 2.92 3.48 12.79
N ILE A 79 2.78 2.32 13.40
CA ILE A 79 2.87 2.14 14.86
C ILE A 79 3.90 1.10 15.30
N VAL A 80 4.47 0.33 14.37
CA VAL A 80 5.45 -0.72 14.66
C VAL A 80 6.79 -0.47 13.98
N LEU A 81 7.86 -0.96 14.59
CA LEU A 81 9.20 -0.89 14.03
C LEU A 81 9.47 -2.05 13.08
N PHE A 82 9.01 -3.25 13.45
CA PHE A 82 9.26 -4.44 12.67
C PHE A 82 7.97 -5.03 12.13
N ARG A 83 7.98 -5.45 10.87
CA ARG A 83 6.85 -6.04 10.18
C ARG A 83 6.24 -7.24 10.93
N HIS A 84 7.06 -8.05 11.61
CA HIS A 84 6.57 -9.20 12.35
C HIS A 84 5.80 -8.87 13.64
N GLU A 85 5.91 -7.61 14.13
CA GLU A 85 5.12 -7.15 15.30
C GLU A 85 3.65 -6.91 14.89
N LYS A 86 3.45 -6.41 13.68
CA LYS A 86 2.15 -6.15 13.04
C LYS A 86 2.39 -5.73 11.59
N THR A 87 1.38 -5.89 10.73
CA THR A 87 1.48 -5.39 9.35
C THR A 87 1.83 -3.90 9.29
N PHE A 88 2.52 -3.48 8.24
CA PHE A 88 2.60 -2.07 7.86
C PHE A 88 1.30 -1.69 7.14
N TYR A 89 0.83 -0.45 7.33
CA TYR A 89 -0.53 -0.08 6.91
C TYR A 89 -0.57 0.54 5.52
N ASN A 90 0.29 1.52 5.26
CA ASN A 90 0.23 2.29 4.03
C ASN A 90 1.44 1.96 3.16
N PRO A 91 1.23 1.31 2.00
CA PRO A 91 2.30 0.94 1.09
C PRO A 91 3.12 2.16 0.63
N THR A 92 4.40 1.95 0.37
CA THR A 92 5.25 2.97 -0.27
C THR A 92 4.65 3.41 -1.59
N GLY A 93 4.33 4.70 -1.75
CA GLY A 93 3.86 5.25 -3.02
C GLY A 93 4.98 5.29 -4.05
N LEU A 94 4.77 4.71 -5.23
CA LEU A 94 5.74 4.65 -6.32
C LEU A 94 5.39 5.69 -7.38
N PHE A 95 6.22 6.73 -7.51
CA PHE A 95 6.05 7.84 -8.43
C PHE A 95 7.13 7.83 -9.50
N VAL A 96 6.77 8.09 -10.74
CA VAL A 96 7.73 8.26 -11.84
C VAL A 96 7.96 9.73 -12.10
N ARG A 97 9.24 10.15 -12.22
CA ARG A 97 9.65 11.53 -12.39
C ARG A 97 9.92 11.88 -13.85
N TRP A 98 9.36 13.01 -14.27
CA TRP A 98 9.69 13.66 -15.54
C TRP A 98 10.14 15.09 -15.28
N ARG A 99 11.17 15.52 -16.00
CA ARG A 99 11.65 16.90 -16.00
C ARG A 99 11.00 17.69 -17.12
N ASP A 100 10.58 18.90 -16.84
CA ASP A 100 9.94 19.80 -17.81
C ASP A 100 10.88 20.24 -18.96
N SER A 101 12.17 19.90 -18.89
CA SER A 101 13.15 20.13 -19.97
C SER A 101 12.93 19.27 -21.22
N ALA A 102 12.30 18.11 -21.09
CA ALA A 102 11.99 17.25 -22.21
C ALA A 102 10.81 17.78 -23.06
N PRO A 103 10.70 17.43 -24.35
CA PRO A 103 9.54 17.80 -25.16
C PRO A 103 8.22 17.28 -24.58
N LEU A 104 7.16 18.10 -24.62
CA LEU A 104 5.84 17.73 -24.06
C LEU A 104 5.28 16.46 -24.70
N GLU A 105 5.45 16.27 -25.99
CA GLU A 105 4.99 15.07 -26.70
C GLU A 105 5.69 13.80 -26.18
N GLU A 106 6.98 13.89 -25.87
CA GLU A 106 7.74 12.80 -25.28
C GLU A 106 7.26 12.50 -23.85
N ILE A 107 7.10 13.54 -23.02
CA ILE A 107 6.60 13.39 -21.65
C ILE A 107 5.21 12.75 -21.65
N THR A 108 4.27 13.24 -22.48
CA THR A 108 2.91 12.70 -22.53
C THR A 108 2.87 11.26 -23.02
N ALA A 109 3.71 10.89 -23.97
CA ALA A 109 3.81 9.49 -24.44
C ALA A 109 4.32 8.56 -23.32
N GLN A 110 5.38 8.98 -22.61
CA GLN A 110 5.95 8.19 -21.50
C GLN A 110 5.00 8.15 -20.27
N VAL A 111 4.31 9.25 -19.96
CA VAL A 111 3.28 9.28 -18.91
C VAL A 111 2.17 8.29 -19.24
N LYS A 112 1.73 8.26 -20.51
CA LYS A 112 0.70 7.33 -20.96
C LYS A 112 1.15 5.87 -20.81
N GLU A 113 2.36 5.55 -21.25
CA GLU A 113 2.94 4.21 -21.13
C GLU A 113 2.99 3.75 -19.67
N ALA A 114 3.46 4.61 -18.76
CA ALA A 114 3.55 4.31 -17.34
C ALA A 114 2.16 4.18 -16.68
N ALA A 115 1.19 5.02 -17.06
CA ALA A 115 -0.16 5.01 -16.51
C ALA A 115 -1.00 3.83 -17.00
N ASP A 116 -0.79 3.39 -18.26
CA ASP A 116 -1.47 2.25 -18.85
C ASP A 116 -0.88 0.90 -18.38
N TYR A 117 0.28 0.93 -17.71
CA TYR A 117 0.90 -0.28 -17.21
C TYR A 117 0.10 -0.90 -16.07
N VAL A 118 -0.44 -2.07 -16.36
CA VAL A 118 -1.15 -2.92 -15.39
C VAL A 118 -0.53 -4.30 -15.45
N VAL A 119 -0.17 -4.85 -14.31
CA VAL A 119 0.34 -6.21 -14.20
C VAL A 119 -0.45 -6.99 -13.16
N GLU A 120 -0.85 -8.20 -13.51
CA GLU A 120 -1.51 -9.09 -12.57
C GLU A 120 -0.48 -9.78 -11.66
N TYR A 121 -0.73 -9.77 -10.37
CA TYR A 121 0.02 -10.52 -9.38
C TYR A 121 -0.93 -11.14 -8.35
N VAL A 122 -1.01 -12.46 -8.32
CA VAL A 122 -1.89 -13.26 -7.45
C VAL A 122 -3.36 -12.82 -7.47
N GLY A 123 -3.88 -12.47 -8.65
CA GLY A 123 -5.26 -12.01 -8.84
C GLY A 123 -5.50 -10.55 -8.44
N MET A 124 -4.44 -9.78 -8.21
CA MET A 124 -4.50 -8.32 -7.98
C MET A 124 -3.86 -7.59 -9.16
N GLU A 125 -4.52 -6.54 -9.62
CA GLU A 125 -3.93 -5.61 -10.59
C GLU A 125 -3.02 -4.62 -9.87
N LEU A 126 -1.76 -4.57 -10.28
CA LEU A 126 -0.75 -3.67 -9.76
C LEU A 126 -0.42 -2.60 -10.80
N THR A 127 -0.40 -1.34 -10.37
CA THR A 127 -0.13 -0.16 -11.18
C THR A 127 0.87 0.75 -10.49
N ILE A 128 1.41 1.75 -11.19
CA ILE A 128 2.10 2.87 -10.55
C ILE A 128 1.10 3.71 -9.74
N ASP A 129 1.59 4.45 -8.75
CA ASP A 129 0.71 5.22 -7.87
C ASP A 129 0.59 6.69 -8.28
N GLY A 130 1.58 7.25 -8.95
CA GLY A 130 1.55 8.66 -9.29
C GLY A 130 2.70 9.14 -10.16
N LEU A 131 2.67 10.44 -10.45
CA LEU A 131 3.65 11.13 -11.28
C LEU A 131 4.40 12.17 -10.45
N ALA A 132 5.69 12.34 -10.70
CA ALA A 132 6.49 13.43 -10.16
C ALA A 132 6.93 14.34 -11.32
N ILE A 133 6.61 15.63 -11.26
CA ILE A 133 7.01 16.59 -12.27
C ILE A 133 8.03 17.55 -11.65
N GLU A 134 9.22 17.61 -12.24
CA GLU A 134 10.33 18.44 -11.77
C GLU A 134 10.53 19.65 -12.71
N ALA A 135 10.47 20.83 -12.10
CA ALA A 135 10.76 22.09 -12.78
C ALA A 135 12.26 22.28 -13.00
N THR A 136 12.65 22.75 -14.16
CA THR A 136 14.04 23.14 -14.48
C THR A 136 14.27 24.65 -14.43
N GLY A 137 13.29 25.42 -13.92
CA GLY A 137 13.39 26.85 -13.63
C GLY A 137 12.39 27.74 -14.34
N ASP A 138 11.72 27.28 -15.37
CA ASP A 138 10.67 28.03 -16.10
C ASP A 138 9.28 27.61 -15.59
N GLY A 139 8.58 28.53 -14.92
CA GLY A 139 7.28 28.27 -14.33
C GLY A 139 6.17 28.04 -15.35
N ASP A 140 6.18 28.72 -16.49
CA ASP A 140 5.18 28.54 -17.55
C ASP A 140 5.33 27.14 -18.19
N ARG A 141 6.58 26.70 -18.38
CA ARG A 141 6.88 25.37 -18.90
C ARG A 141 6.50 24.29 -17.89
N PHE A 142 6.82 24.50 -16.63
CA PHE A 142 6.41 23.61 -15.54
C PHE A 142 4.89 23.43 -15.50
N ALA A 143 4.15 24.54 -15.51
CA ALA A 143 2.69 24.54 -15.53
C ALA A 143 2.11 23.83 -16.76
N ALA A 144 2.70 24.06 -17.94
CA ALA A 144 2.28 23.39 -19.19
C ALA A 144 2.52 21.86 -19.11
N THR A 145 3.66 21.45 -18.55
CA THR A 145 3.98 20.01 -18.38
C THR A 145 3.02 19.33 -17.42
N ILE A 146 2.68 19.96 -16.30
CA ILE A 146 1.70 19.44 -15.33
C ILE A 146 0.33 19.24 -15.98
N LYS A 147 -0.16 20.24 -16.72
CA LYS A 147 -1.45 20.15 -17.42
C LYS A 147 -1.44 19.03 -18.46
N ALA A 148 -0.39 18.95 -19.28
CA ALA A 148 -0.27 17.91 -20.28
C ALA A 148 -0.21 16.51 -19.67
N ALA A 149 0.48 16.33 -18.53
CA ALA A 149 0.51 15.07 -17.81
C ALA A 149 -0.87 14.70 -17.23
N LEU A 150 -1.58 15.64 -16.63
CA LEU A 150 -2.94 15.43 -16.08
C LEU A 150 -3.99 15.17 -17.17
N ASP A 151 -3.85 15.77 -18.36
CA ASP A 151 -4.72 15.50 -19.51
C ASP A 151 -4.60 14.05 -20.00
N VAL A 152 -3.42 13.43 -19.82
CA VAL A 152 -3.17 12.03 -20.18
C VAL A 152 -3.56 11.07 -19.08
N ALA A 153 -3.21 11.40 -17.82
CA ALA A 153 -3.44 10.52 -16.68
C ALA A 153 -3.74 11.31 -15.40
N GLN A 154 -4.94 11.14 -14.87
CA GLN A 154 -5.39 11.75 -13.62
C GLN A 154 -4.84 10.96 -12.41
N LEU A 155 -3.53 11.05 -12.21
CA LEU A 155 -2.82 10.36 -11.12
C LEU A 155 -2.37 11.35 -10.03
N PRO A 156 -2.23 10.90 -8.77
CA PRO A 156 -1.61 11.68 -7.70
C PRO A 156 -0.25 12.27 -8.12
N LEU A 157 0.03 13.52 -7.70
CA LEU A 157 1.20 14.26 -8.15
C LEU A 157 2.17 14.56 -7.02
N ILE A 158 3.47 14.52 -7.33
CA ILE A 158 4.53 15.20 -6.60
C ILE A 158 5.04 16.34 -7.49
N LEU A 159 4.88 17.58 -7.05
CA LEU A 159 5.40 18.77 -7.72
C LEU A 159 6.77 19.11 -7.14
N MET A 160 7.79 19.21 -7.98
CA MET A 160 9.17 19.41 -7.55
C MET A 160 9.71 20.73 -8.15
N ALA A 161 9.94 21.72 -7.30
CA ALA A 161 10.55 22.99 -7.70
C ALA A 161 11.30 23.60 -6.52
N THR A 162 12.45 24.22 -6.77
CA THR A 162 13.27 24.87 -5.73
C THR A 162 12.83 26.32 -5.45
N ALA A 163 12.22 26.99 -6.44
CA ALA A 163 11.75 28.35 -6.34
C ALA A 163 10.26 28.39 -5.98
N PRO A 164 9.85 29.15 -4.94
CA PRO A 164 8.45 29.24 -4.52
C PRO A 164 7.50 29.82 -5.57
N ASP A 165 7.94 30.75 -6.39
CA ASP A 165 7.15 31.34 -7.48
C ASP A 165 6.87 30.33 -8.61
N VAL A 166 7.84 29.50 -8.95
CA VAL A 166 7.66 28.38 -9.89
C VAL A 166 6.70 27.33 -9.29
N MET A 167 6.84 27.01 -8.00
CA MET A 167 5.92 26.09 -7.31
C MET A 167 4.49 26.62 -7.30
N ALA A 168 4.30 27.93 -7.11
CA ALA A 168 2.98 28.56 -7.14
C ALA A 168 2.28 28.35 -8.50
N GLN A 169 3.00 28.53 -9.61
CA GLN A 169 2.47 28.28 -10.96
C GLN A 169 2.13 26.79 -11.17
N GLY A 170 2.97 25.88 -10.64
CA GLY A 170 2.70 24.44 -10.66
C GLY A 170 1.42 24.07 -9.90
N LEU A 171 1.20 24.64 -8.72
CA LEU A 171 0.01 24.42 -7.92
C LEU A 171 -1.27 24.95 -8.59
N GLU A 172 -1.19 26.08 -9.28
CA GLU A 172 -2.30 26.60 -10.08
C GLU A 172 -2.63 25.68 -11.26
N ALA A 173 -1.60 25.10 -11.90
CA ALA A 173 -1.76 24.14 -12.99
C ALA A 173 -2.36 22.81 -12.53
N ALA A 174 -2.09 22.41 -11.29
CA ALA A 174 -2.59 21.19 -10.64
C ALA A 174 -3.91 21.38 -9.90
N ALA A 175 -4.65 22.48 -10.17
CA ALA A 175 -5.91 22.78 -9.49
C ALA A 175 -6.90 21.59 -9.61
N GLY A 176 -7.55 21.26 -8.47
CA GLY A 176 -8.45 20.10 -8.37
C GLY A 176 -7.77 18.83 -7.88
N THR A 177 -6.44 18.86 -7.67
CA THR A 177 -5.69 17.78 -7.03
C THR A 177 -5.14 18.24 -5.67
N GLN A 178 -4.64 17.30 -4.86
CA GLN A 178 -3.89 17.58 -3.63
C GLN A 178 -2.47 17.03 -3.82
N PRO A 179 -1.57 17.76 -4.49
CA PRO A 179 -0.24 17.28 -4.78
C PRO A 179 0.69 17.44 -3.58
N LEU A 180 1.67 16.55 -3.44
CA LEU A 180 2.81 16.77 -2.55
C LEU A 180 3.74 17.81 -3.18
N ILE A 181 4.03 18.92 -2.50
CA ILE A 181 5.03 19.88 -2.95
C ILE A 181 6.41 19.54 -2.36
N TYR A 182 7.44 19.53 -3.21
CA TYR A 182 8.80 19.24 -2.85
C TYR A 182 9.76 20.34 -3.31
N GLY A 183 10.64 20.79 -2.42
CA GLY A 183 11.65 21.80 -2.70
C GLY A 183 11.94 22.71 -1.50
N ALA A 184 11.21 22.56 -0.39
CA ALA A 184 11.44 23.35 0.80
C ALA A 184 12.77 22.97 1.50
N THR A 185 13.55 24.02 1.83
CA THR A 185 14.82 23.94 2.57
C THR A 185 14.78 24.90 3.75
N ALA A 186 15.88 25.01 4.49
CA ALA A 186 16.02 25.96 5.60
C ALA A 186 15.80 27.43 5.16
N GLU A 187 16.11 27.75 3.89
CA GLU A 187 15.98 29.10 3.34
C GLU A 187 14.61 29.42 2.75
N THR A 188 13.86 28.39 2.33
CA THR A 188 12.62 28.59 1.55
C THR A 188 11.36 28.07 2.25
N TRP A 189 11.48 27.41 3.39
CA TRP A 189 10.36 26.74 4.04
C TRP A 189 9.16 27.63 4.34
N GLU A 190 9.37 28.90 4.70
CA GLU A 190 8.27 29.84 5.02
C GLU A 190 7.35 30.06 3.81
N ALA A 191 7.96 30.36 2.65
CA ALA A 191 7.22 30.57 1.42
C ALA A 191 6.49 29.29 0.95
N PHE A 192 7.14 28.12 1.09
CA PHE A 192 6.49 26.85 0.79
C PHE A 192 5.37 26.51 1.77
N ALA A 193 5.50 26.84 3.06
CA ALA A 193 4.44 26.66 4.05
C ALA A 193 3.20 27.53 3.75
N GLU A 194 3.39 28.75 3.25
CA GLU A 194 2.28 29.59 2.80
C GLU A 194 1.56 28.97 1.60
N LEU A 195 2.31 28.45 0.63
CA LEU A 195 1.74 27.76 -0.53
C LEU A 195 1.01 26.48 -0.11
N ALA A 196 1.61 25.67 0.77
CA ALA A 196 1.00 24.45 1.31
C ALA A 196 -0.35 24.73 1.97
N LYS A 197 -0.44 25.77 2.81
CA LYS A 197 -1.70 26.20 3.45
C LYS A 197 -2.73 26.71 2.45
N LYS A 198 -2.30 27.57 1.52
CA LYS A 198 -3.20 28.16 0.51
C LYS A 198 -3.87 27.11 -0.36
N HIS A 199 -3.13 26.06 -0.71
CA HIS A 199 -3.58 25.01 -1.61
C HIS A 199 -3.97 23.69 -0.90
N ALA A 200 -3.94 23.65 0.45
CA ALA A 200 -4.16 22.46 1.26
C ALA A 200 -3.28 21.28 0.80
N ALA A 201 -2.03 21.55 0.41
CA ALA A 201 -1.09 20.58 -0.13
C ALA A 201 -0.14 20.06 0.96
N PRO A 202 0.12 18.76 1.07
CA PRO A 202 1.22 18.24 1.86
C PRO A 202 2.57 18.78 1.36
N MET A 203 3.52 18.92 2.28
CA MET A 203 4.80 19.58 2.00
C MET A 203 5.98 18.70 2.40
N ALA A 204 6.90 18.47 1.47
CA ALA A 204 8.17 17.82 1.77
C ALA A 204 9.25 18.86 2.12
N VAL A 205 10.02 18.58 3.16
CA VAL A 205 11.12 19.41 3.61
C VAL A 205 12.42 18.62 3.63
N ARG A 206 13.49 19.25 3.11
CA ARG A 206 14.84 18.66 3.06
C ARG A 206 15.78 19.39 4.02
N ALA A 207 16.60 18.63 4.72
CA ALA A 207 17.73 19.12 5.48
C ALA A 207 18.91 18.13 5.39
N GLU A 208 20.13 18.62 5.70
CA GLU A 208 21.34 17.79 5.66
C GLU A 208 21.56 16.98 6.95
N THR A 209 20.95 17.41 8.05
CA THR A 209 21.05 16.76 9.35
C THR A 209 19.68 16.48 9.95
N LEU A 210 19.56 15.43 10.76
CA LEU A 210 18.30 15.11 11.46
C LEU A 210 17.91 16.17 12.50
N SER A 211 18.88 16.90 13.08
CA SER A 211 18.60 17.99 14.01
C SER A 211 17.94 19.14 13.31
N GLU A 212 18.51 19.58 12.20
CA GLU A 212 17.95 20.66 11.36
C GLU A 212 16.58 20.27 10.79
N LEU A 213 16.45 19.00 10.33
CA LEU A 213 15.16 18.48 9.83
C LEU A 213 14.09 18.53 10.92
N ALA A 214 14.42 18.17 12.17
CA ALA A 214 13.51 18.24 13.30
C ALA A 214 13.12 19.69 13.64
N GLU A 215 14.08 20.63 13.65
CA GLU A 215 13.80 22.05 13.88
C GLU A 215 12.90 22.64 12.79
N LEU A 216 13.15 22.28 11.53
CA LEU A 216 12.32 22.73 10.41
C LEU A 216 10.88 22.19 10.49
N THR A 217 10.71 20.91 10.83
CA THR A 217 9.37 20.35 10.97
C THR A 217 8.57 21.00 12.10
N ASP A 218 9.21 21.35 13.22
CA ASP A 218 8.54 22.09 14.30
C ASP A 218 8.11 23.48 13.83
N LYS A 219 8.98 24.24 13.15
CA LYS A 219 8.63 25.56 12.59
C LYS A 219 7.50 25.49 11.56
N ILE A 220 7.55 24.51 10.65
CA ILE A 220 6.53 24.31 9.62
C ILE A 220 5.18 23.97 10.26
N LYS A 221 5.20 23.14 11.31
CA LYS A 221 4.01 22.80 12.08
C LYS A 221 3.45 24.01 12.83
N GLU A 222 4.29 24.80 13.49
CA GLU A 222 3.90 26.07 14.14
C GLU A 222 3.29 27.06 13.14
N ALA A 223 3.75 27.04 11.88
CA ALA A 223 3.16 27.81 10.79
C ALA A 223 1.80 27.26 10.29
N GLY A 224 1.33 26.11 10.81
CA GLY A 224 0.01 25.52 10.53
C GLY A 224 -0.03 24.54 9.37
N VAL A 225 1.10 23.94 8.97
CA VAL A 225 1.15 22.83 8.01
C VAL A 225 1.20 21.50 8.79
N GLU A 226 0.17 20.67 8.65
CA GLU A 226 0.04 19.42 9.39
C GLU A 226 0.62 18.19 8.63
N GLU A 227 0.51 18.18 7.30
CA GLU A 227 0.97 17.09 6.45
C GLU A 227 2.37 17.37 5.93
N ILE A 228 3.39 16.81 6.61
CA ILE A 228 4.80 17.00 6.32
C ILE A 228 5.42 15.68 5.88
N VAL A 229 6.35 15.74 4.93
CA VAL A 229 7.16 14.61 4.46
C VAL A 229 8.64 14.96 4.64
N LEU A 230 9.42 14.00 5.13
CA LEU A 230 10.84 14.21 5.45
C LEU A 230 11.73 13.76 4.29
N ASP A 231 12.63 14.63 3.83
CA ASP A 231 13.80 14.24 3.05
C ASP A 231 15.07 14.43 3.89
N PRO A 232 15.71 13.36 4.38
CA PRO A 232 16.95 13.45 5.15
C PRO A 232 18.18 13.79 4.29
N GLY A 233 18.02 14.19 3.02
CA GLY A 233 19.04 14.67 2.14
C GLY A 233 20.06 13.64 1.65
N VAL A 234 19.90 12.36 1.99
CA VAL A 234 20.86 11.30 1.65
C VAL A 234 20.57 10.66 0.30
N ARG A 235 21.65 10.38 -0.44
CA ARG A 235 21.61 9.82 -1.79
C ARG A 235 22.59 8.64 -1.94
N ASP A 236 22.66 7.78 -0.91
CA ASP A 236 23.38 6.52 -0.96
C ASP A 236 22.66 5.44 -0.14
N LEU A 237 22.87 4.17 -0.53
CA LEU A 237 22.21 3.00 0.04
C LEU A 237 22.38 2.87 1.55
N ARG A 238 23.62 3.07 2.04
CA ARG A 238 23.96 2.89 3.45
C ARG A 238 23.34 3.97 4.33
N SER A 239 23.50 5.23 3.97
CA SER A 239 22.98 6.36 4.73
C SER A 239 21.46 6.37 4.72
N MET A 240 20.81 6.03 3.59
CA MET A 240 19.37 5.87 3.50
C MET A 240 18.85 4.82 4.49
N LEU A 241 19.44 3.61 4.51
CA LEU A 241 19.07 2.56 5.46
C LEU A 241 19.20 3.03 6.90
N MET A 242 20.31 3.67 7.21
CA MET A 242 20.64 4.12 8.56
C MET A 242 19.68 5.22 9.02
N LEU A 243 19.47 6.27 8.21
CA LEU A 243 18.63 7.41 8.60
C LEU A 243 17.14 7.06 8.61
N ASN A 244 16.63 6.33 7.62
CA ASN A 244 15.24 5.88 7.64
C ASN A 244 14.95 5.04 8.90
N THR A 245 15.87 4.13 9.26
CA THR A 245 15.74 3.33 10.49
C THR A 245 15.82 4.19 11.74
N LEU A 246 16.70 5.18 11.78
CA LEU A 246 16.86 6.08 12.93
C LEU A 246 15.61 6.96 13.11
N ILE A 247 15.12 7.59 12.05
CA ILE A 247 13.88 8.39 12.05
C ILE A 247 12.72 7.56 12.60
N ARG A 248 12.51 6.35 12.05
CA ARG A 248 11.45 5.45 12.49
C ARG A 248 11.59 5.09 13.98
N ARG A 249 12.80 4.79 14.45
CA ARG A 249 13.07 4.50 15.87
C ARG A 249 12.85 5.70 16.77
N MET A 250 13.23 6.90 16.35
CA MET A 250 13.00 8.13 17.11
C MET A 250 11.49 8.38 17.25
N ALA A 251 10.72 8.27 16.17
CA ALA A 251 9.28 8.43 16.21
C ALA A 251 8.58 7.40 17.11
N LEU A 252 8.89 6.11 16.96
CA LEU A 252 8.17 5.02 17.65
C LEU A 252 8.68 4.73 19.08
N LYS A 253 10.00 4.67 19.28
CA LYS A 253 10.58 4.24 20.59
C LYS A 253 10.88 5.42 21.50
N LYS A 254 11.16 6.60 20.95
CA LYS A 254 11.45 7.82 21.71
C LYS A 254 10.30 8.80 21.76
N THR A 255 9.25 8.56 20.99
CA THR A 255 8.10 9.47 20.83
C THR A 255 8.56 10.90 20.42
N PHE A 256 9.63 10.96 19.63
CA PHE A 256 10.19 12.21 19.16
C PHE A 256 9.38 12.71 17.97
N ARG A 257 8.38 13.54 18.25
CA ARG A 257 7.35 14.00 17.33
C ARG A 257 7.87 14.78 16.11
N PRO A 258 8.93 15.61 16.22
CA PRO A 258 9.45 16.34 15.07
C PRO A 258 9.91 15.45 13.89
N LEU A 259 10.28 14.20 14.16
CA LEU A 259 10.63 13.20 13.13
C LEU A 259 9.50 12.17 12.89
N GLY A 260 8.30 12.39 13.41
CA GLY A 260 7.15 11.51 13.28
C GLY A 260 6.33 11.72 11.99
N PHE A 261 6.99 11.71 10.83
CA PHE A 261 6.37 11.91 9.52
C PHE A 261 6.86 10.88 8.50
N PRO A 262 6.14 10.66 7.39
CA PRO A 262 6.60 9.83 6.27
C PRO A 262 7.90 10.34 5.65
N ILE A 263 8.66 9.45 5.03
CA ILE A 263 9.94 9.75 4.39
C ILE A 263 9.78 9.65 2.88
N ILE A 264 10.29 10.63 2.13
CA ILE A 264 10.45 10.54 0.69
C ILE A 264 11.85 10.04 0.33
N THR A 265 11.98 9.21 -0.69
CA THR A 265 13.24 8.60 -1.13
C THR A 265 13.41 8.72 -2.64
N PHE A 266 14.68 8.82 -3.08
CA PHE A 266 15.07 9.01 -4.48
C PHE A 266 16.10 7.95 -4.89
N PRO A 267 15.69 6.70 -5.16
CA PRO A 267 16.63 5.62 -5.49
C PRO A 267 17.47 5.89 -6.74
N SER A 268 16.90 6.54 -7.76
CA SER A 268 17.59 6.89 -9.00
C SER A 268 18.70 7.94 -8.80
N GLU A 269 18.70 8.69 -7.68
CA GLU A 269 19.79 9.60 -7.34
C GLU A 269 20.90 8.91 -6.53
N CYS A 270 20.72 7.62 -6.19
CA CYS A 270 21.69 6.83 -5.44
C CYS A 270 22.55 5.91 -6.30
N ALA A 271 22.20 5.71 -7.57
CA ALA A 271 22.88 4.78 -8.48
C ALA A 271 22.63 5.15 -9.95
N ASP A 272 23.59 4.84 -10.79
CA ASP A 272 23.56 5.15 -12.22
C ASP A 272 22.97 4.01 -13.08
N ASP A 273 22.92 2.79 -12.56
CA ASP A 273 22.38 1.63 -13.28
C ASP A 273 21.06 1.15 -12.67
N GLU A 274 20.16 0.67 -13.54
CA GLU A 274 18.79 0.24 -13.16
C GLU A 274 18.80 -0.90 -12.13
N GLY A 275 19.77 -1.80 -12.18
CA GLY A 275 19.90 -2.91 -11.24
C GLY A 275 20.18 -2.40 -9.82
N MET A 276 21.12 -1.46 -9.67
CA MET A 276 21.40 -0.82 -8.38
C MET A 276 20.24 0.07 -7.92
N VAL A 277 19.57 0.81 -8.82
CA VAL A 277 18.35 1.55 -8.51
C VAL A 277 17.29 0.61 -7.93
N SER A 278 17.08 -0.57 -8.54
CA SER A 278 16.14 -1.59 -8.04
C SER A 278 16.52 -2.08 -6.63
N ILE A 279 17.81 -2.28 -6.33
CA ILE A 279 18.29 -2.68 -5.00
C ILE A 279 18.01 -1.59 -3.97
N VAL A 280 18.32 -0.32 -4.29
CA VAL A 280 18.08 0.82 -3.40
C VAL A 280 16.58 0.99 -3.15
N ALA A 281 15.76 0.91 -4.20
CA ALA A 281 14.30 0.99 -4.11
C ALA A 281 13.72 -0.15 -3.26
N THR A 282 14.17 -1.38 -3.46
CA THR A 282 13.82 -2.55 -2.65
C THR A 282 14.12 -2.31 -1.17
N GLN A 283 15.32 -1.79 -0.85
CA GLN A 283 15.67 -1.44 0.53
C GLN A 283 14.76 -0.36 1.10
N ALA A 284 14.45 0.69 0.34
CA ALA A 284 13.58 1.78 0.79
C ALA A 284 12.16 1.29 1.09
N ILE A 285 11.55 0.44 0.23
CA ILE A 285 10.26 -0.22 0.49
C ILE A 285 10.31 -1.03 1.78
N ALA A 286 11.33 -1.86 1.95
CA ALA A 286 11.46 -2.71 3.13
C ALA A 286 11.83 -1.93 4.41
N LYS A 287 12.33 -0.69 4.29
CA LYS A 287 12.83 0.15 5.38
C LYS A 287 12.29 1.57 5.34
N TYR A 288 10.96 1.65 5.47
CA TYR A 288 10.22 2.83 5.90
C TYR A 288 10.14 3.99 4.89
N GLY A 289 10.49 3.78 3.61
CA GLY A 289 10.17 4.73 2.55
C GLY A 289 8.66 4.90 2.43
N GLY A 290 8.17 6.13 2.54
CA GLY A 290 6.74 6.44 2.44
C GLY A 290 6.34 6.82 1.02
N PHE A 291 7.11 7.72 0.42
CA PHE A 291 7.01 8.10 -0.98
C PHE A 291 8.33 7.81 -1.67
N MET A 292 8.26 7.31 -2.90
CA MET A 292 9.44 6.98 -3.69
C MET A 292 9.33 7.59 -5.07
N VAL A 293 10.37 8.30 -5.47
CA VAL A 293 10.48 8.92 -6.79
C VAL A 293 11.57 8.21 -7.60
N LEU A 294 11.19 7.70 -8.77
CA LEU A 294 12.04 6.99 -9.71
C LEU A 294 12.11 7.77 -11.04
N ASP A 295 13.29 7.90 -11.64
CA ASP A 295 13.52 8.77 -12.82
C ASP A 295 13.08 8.15 -14.15
N GLN A 296 12.84 6.87 -14.17
CA GLN A 296 12.45 6.15 -15.40
C GLN A 296 11.34 5.15 -15.07
N PHE A 297 10.45 4.98 -16.02
CA PHE A 297 9.53 3.86 -16.02
C PHE A 297 10.10 2.74 -16.90
N SER A 298 10.19 1.54 -16.36
CA SER A 298 10.31 0.31 -17.12
C SER A 298 9.57 -0.83 -16.43
N PRO A 299 8.91 -1.74 -17.16
CA PRO A 299 8.31 -2.93 -16.58
C PRO A 299 9.30 -3.78 -15.75
N ALA A 300 10.56 -3.85 -16.20
CA ALA A 300 11.63 -4.61 -15.53
C ALA A 300 11.96 -4.04 -14.15
N LEU A 301 11.92 -2.71 -13.99
CA LEU A 301 12.11 -2.04 -12.71
C LEU A 301 10.86 -2.12 -11.83
N PHE A 302 9.68 -1.82 -12.39
CA PHE A 302 8.46 -1.64 -11.58
C PHE A 302 7.81 -2.95 -11.13
N TYR A 303 7.79 -3.99 -11.95
CA TYR A 303 7.19 -5.27 -11.57
C TYR A 303 7.75 -5.86 -10.27
N PRO A 304 9.09 -6.01 -10.12
CA PRO A 304 9.66 -6.53 -8.88
C PRO A 304 9.35 -5.64 -7.66
N LEU A 305 9.34 -4.31 -7.84
CA LEU A 305 9.05 -3.37 -6.74
C LEU A 305 7.59 -3.43 -6.31
N LEU A 306 6.65 -3.52 -7.25
CA LEU A 306 5.22 -3.68 -6.99
C LEU A 306 4.94 -5.00 -6.28
N ALA A 307 5.49 -6.11 -6.77
CA ALA A 307 5.34 -7.42 -6.14
C ALA A 307 5.97 -7.46 -4.73
N LEU A 308 7.18 -6.92 -4.56
CA LEU A 308 7.82 -6.81 -3.25
C LEU A 308 6.99 -5.97 -2.28
N ARG A 309 6.52 -4.80 -2.71
CA ARG A 309 5.70 -3.89 -1.91
C ARG A 309 4.46 -4.61 -1.40
N THR A 310 3.76 -5.32 -2.27
CA THR A 310 2.59 -6.11 -1.90
C THR A 310 2.93 -7.15 -0.82
N ASN A 311 4.07 -7.84 -0.95
CA ASN A 311 4.52 -8.81 0.04
C ASN A 311 4.90 -8.15 1.39
N ILE A 312 5.56 -7.00 1.37
CA ILE A 312 6.00 -6.30 2.59
C ILE A 312 4.80 -5.74 3.37
N TYR A 313 3.78 -5.26 2.69
CA TYR A 313 2.60 -4.63 3.31
C TYR A 313 1.42 -5.59 3.54
N THR A 314 1.57 -6.86 3.22
CA THR A 314 0.64 -7.90 3.64
C THR A 314 0.89 -8.28 5.10
N ASP A 315 -0.18 -8.63 5.83
CA ASP A 315 -0.09 -9.09 7.22
C ASP A 315 0.81 -10.35 7.28
N PRO A 316 1.91 -10.33 8.06
CA PRO A 316 2.79 -11.49 8.16
C PRO A 316 2.13 -12.73 8.77
N GLN A 317 1.00 -12.57 9.46
CA GLN A 317 0.20 -13.68 10.01
C GLN A 317 -0.87 -14.17 9.00
N GLN A 318 -1.11 -13.40 7.95
CA GLN A 318 -2.03 -13.75 6.86
C GLN A 318 -1.26 -13.58 5.53
N PRO A 319 -0.54 -14.62 5.09
CA PRO A 319 0.26 -14.54 3.85
C PRO A 319 -0.63 -14.15 2.67
N ILE A 320 0.00 -13.65 1.61
CA ILE A 320 -0.69 -13.28 0.37
C ILE A 320 -1.56 -14.44 -0.08
N GLN A 321 -2.82 -14.11 -0.32
CA GLN A 321 -3.84 -15.03 -0.78
C GLN A 321 -4.17 -14.69 -2.23
N VAL A 322 -4.38 -15.72 -3.02
CA VAL A 322 -4.97 -15.55 -4.34
C VAL A 322 -6.46 -15.24 -4.16
N GLN A 323 -6.99 -14.35 -4.97
CA GLN A 323 -8.43 -14.07 -4.93
C GLN A 323 -9.21 -15.34 -5.29
N PRO A 324 -10.23 -15.74 -4.47
CA PRO A 324 -11.08 -16.85 -4.83
C PRO A 324 -11.81 -16.58 -6.15
N GLY A 325 -11.86 -17.58 -7.01
CA GLY A 325 -12.48 -17.44 -8.33
C GLY A 325 -12.04 -18.54 -9.30
N VAL A 326 -12.29 -18.32 -10.59
CA VAL A 326 -11.92 -19.25 -11.66
C VAL A 326 -10.82 -18.66 -12.49
N TYR A 327 -9.74 -19.40 -12.64
CA TYR A 327 -8.58 -19.04 -13.43
C TYR A 327 -8.49 -19.89 -14.68
N GLU A 328 -8.33 -19.25 -15.81
CA GLU A 328 -8.20 -19.87 -17.11
C GLU A 328 -6.73 -20.15 -17.41
N ILE A 329 -6.38 -21.38 -17.72
CA ILE A 329 -5.01 -21.77 -18.02
C ILE A 329 -4.99 -22.43 -19.40
N ASN A 330 -4.14 -21.96 -20.32
CA ASN A 330 -3.98 -22.47 -21.69
C ASN A 330 -5.30 -22.43 -22.51
N ASP A 331 -6.08 -21.32 -22.44
CA ASP A 331 -7.32 -21.13 -23.19
C ASP A 331 -8.35 -22.27 -23.06
N PRO A 332 -8.87 -22.56 -21.85
CA PRO A 332 -9.74 -23.70 -21.64
C PRO A 332 -11.08 -23.57 -22.36
N GLN A 333 -11.55 -24.69 -22.87
CA GLN A 333 -12.85 -24.83 -23.55
C GLN A 333 -13.85 -25.55 -22.66
N GLN A 334 -15.09 -25.72 -23.17
CA GLN A 334 -16.16 -26.36 -22.39
C GLN A 334 -15.90 -27.83 -22.02
N ASP A 335 -15.02 -28.50 -22.74
CA ASP A 335 -14.60 -29.88 -22.51
C ASP A 335 -13.30 -29.99 -21.70
N SER A 336 -12.71 -28.87 -21.28
CA SER A 336 -11.45 -28.84 -20.50
C SER A 336 -11.67 -29.20 -19.04
N PRO A 337 -10.70 -29.90 -18.38
CA PRO A 337 -10.81 -30.32 -16.98
C PRO A 337 -11.01 -29.15 -16.02
N VAL A 338 -11.81 -29.38 -14.97
CA VAL A 338 -12.00 -28.48 -13.85
C VAL A 338 -11.27 -29.03 -12.63
N MET A 339 -10.31 -28.27 -12.13
CA MET A 339 -9.54 -28.60 -10.91
C MET A 339 -9.90 -27.61 -9.81
N VAL A 340 -9.92 -28.04 -8.55
CA VAL A 340 -10.11 -27.14 -7.42
C VAL A 340 -8.87 -27.15 -6.52
N THR A 341 -8.54 -25.96 -5.99
CA THR A 341 -7.47 -25.79 -5.01
C THR A 341 -7.83 -24.69 -4.01
N THR A 342 -6.96 -24.43 -3.03
CA THR A 342 -7.11 -23.38 -2.04
C THR A 342 -6.50 -22.06 -2.52
N ASN A 343 -6.90 -20.94 -1.89
CA ASN A 343 -6.36 -19.62 -2.16
C ASN A 343 -5.01 -19.32 -1.49
N PHE A 344 -4.30 -20.33 -0.98
CA PHE A 344 -2.92 -20.17 -0.54
C PHE A 344 -2.00 -19.97 -1.75
N SER A 345 -1.27 -18.85 -1.82
CA SER A 345 -0.50 -18.47 -2.99
C SER A 345 0.48 -19.54 -3.48
N ILE A 346 1.22 -20.18 -2.56
CA ILE A 346 2.17 -21.25 -2.94
C ILE A 346 1.45 -22.43 -3.57
N THR A 347 0.31 -22.86 -3.01
CA THR A 347 -0.49 -23.97 -3.57
C THR A 347 -1.02 -23.60 -4.96
N TYR A 348 -1.56 -22.40 -5.10
CA TYR A 348 -2.04 -21.92 -6.40
C TYR A 348 -0.94 -21.93 -7.45
N PHE A 349 0.21 -21.29 -7.18
CA PHE A 349 1.30 -21.25 -8.14
C PHE A 349 1.87 -22.62 -8.47
N SER A 350 1.95 -23.52 -7.47
CA SER A 350 2.40 -24.89 -7.73
C SER A 350 1.47 -25.63 -8.68
N VAL A 351 0.15 -25.47 -8.53
CA VAL A 351 -0.83 -26.10 -9.42
C VAL A 351 -0.87 -25.38 -10.79
N ALA A 352 -1.00 -24.06 -10.79
CA ALA A 352 -1.13 -23.28 -12.02
C ALA A 352 0.09 -23.45 -12.94
N ASN A 353 1.31 -23.38 -12.40
CA ASN A 353 2.53 -23.53 -13.19
C ASN A 353 2.69 -24.92 -13.80
N GLU A 354 2.27 -25.99 -13.08
CA GLU A 354 2.32 -27.35 -13.62
C GLU A 354 1.28 -27.56 -14.74
N VAL A 355 0.09 -26.95 -14.58
CA VAL A 355 -0.94 -27.01 -15.64
C VAL A 355 -0.50 -26.19 -16.86
N ASP A 356 -0.01 -24.96 -16.66
CA ASP A 356 0.50 -24.09 -17.71
C ASP A 356 1.66 -24.77 -18.48
N GLY A 357 2.66 -25.26 -17.75
CA GLY A 357 3.82 -25.94 -18.32
C GLY A 357 3.48 -27.26 -19.06
N SER A 358 2.31 -27.86 -18.76
CA SER A 358 1.82 -29.05 -19.49
C SER A 358 1.32 -28.73 -20.90
N GLY A 359 0.92 -27.46 -21.16
CA GLY A 359 0.23 -27.02 -22.37
C GLY A 359 -1.20 -27.55 -22.50
N ILE A 360 -1.75 -28.18 -21.45
CA ILE A 360 -3.13 -28.70 -21.45
C ILE A 360 -4.07 -27.63 -20.93
N PRO A 361 -5.14 -27.27 -21.71
CA PRO A 361 -6.15 -26.35 -21.23
C PRO A 361 -6.83 -26.83 -19.94
N GLY A 362 -7.10 -25.92 -19.00
CA GLY A 362 -7.78 -26.28 -17.76
C GLY A 362 -8.37 -25.11 -17.00
N TRP A 363 -9.48 -25.35 -16.34
CA TRP A 363 -10.14 -24.43 -15.42
C TRP A 363 -9.62 -24.71 -14.01
N LEU A 364 -9.00 -23.71 -13.37
CA LEU A 364 -8.56 -23.81 -11.99
C LEU A 364 -9.49 -22.99 -11.08
N LEU A 365 -10.36 -23.71 -10.35
CA LEU A 365 -11.23 -23.12 -9.34
C LEU A 365 -10.46 -22.94 -8.02
N VAL A 366 -10.32 -21.71 -7.58
CA VAL A 366 -9.67 -21.35 -6.32
C VAL A 366 -10.73 -21.07 -5.27
N ALA A 367 -10.84 -21.96 -4.30
CA ALA A 367 -11.77 -21.82 -3.19
C ALA A 367 -11.16 -20.98 -2.06
N ASP A 368 -12.01 -20.18 -1.38
CA ASP A 368 -11.59 -19.44 -0.19
C ASP A 368 -11.35 -20.39 0.98
N ALA A 369 -10.09 -20.54 1.34
CA ALA A 369 -9.60 -21.35 2.44
C ALA A 369 -8.84 -20.50 3.48
N GLU A 370 -9.14 -19.18 3.53
CA GLU A 370 -8.46 -18.22 4.41
C GLU A 370 -6.92 -18.22 4.24
N GLY A 371 -6.45 -18.49 3.00
CA GLY A 371 -5.02 -18.53 2.68
C GLY A 371 -4.26 -19.75 3.21
N MET A 372 -4.94 -20.83 3.55
CA MET A 372 -4.29 -22.05 4.04
C MET A 372 -4.04 -23.04 2.91
N SER A 373 -2.97 -23.84 3.04
CA SER A 373 -2.71 -24.97 2.14
C SER A 373 -3.78 -26.05 2.26
N VAL A 374 -3.91 -26.91 1.25
CA VAL A 374 -4.98 -27.91 1.15
C VAL A 374 -5.18 -28.72 2.44
N LEU A 375 -4.11 -29.35 2.96
CA LEU A 375 -4.20 -30.16 4.18
C LEU A 375 -4.48 -29.33 5.43
N THR A 376 -3.87 -28.16 5.54
CA THR A 376 -4.08 -27.27 6.69
C THR A 376 -5.52 -26.75 6.71
N ALA A 377 -6.02 -26.34 5.55
CA ALA A 377 -7.38 -25.83 5.40
C ALA A 377 -8.43 -26.93 5.67
N TRP A 378 -8.21 -28.14 5.16
CA TRP A 378 -9.06 -29.29 5.45
C TRP A 378 -9.09 -29.60 6.95
N ALA A 379 -7.94 -29.70 7.61
CA ALA A 379 -7.85 -29.95 9.05
C ALA A 379 -8.51 -28.85 9.90
N ALA A 380 -8.51 -27.61 9.41
CA ALA A 380 -9.16 -26.46 10.06
C ALA A 380 -10.65 -26.30 9.70
N GLY A 381 -11.24 -27.17 8.87
CA GLY A 381 -12.61 -27.06 8.39
C GLY A 381 -12.84 -25.84 7.48
N LYS A 382 -11.78 -25.45 6.74
CA LYS A 382 -11.81 -24.30 5.80
C LYS A 382 -11.74 -24.76 4.33
N PHE A 383 -11.58 -26.05 4.08
CA PHE A 383 -11.61 -26.67 2.77
C PHE A 383 -12.32 -28.02 2.89
N ASP A 384 -13.63 -27.99 2.87
CA ASP A 384 -14.57 -29.08 3.04
C ASP A 384 -15.51 -29.18 1.83
N ALA A 385 -16.36 -30.20 1.81
CA ALA A 385 -17.31 -30.45 0.71
C ALA A 385 -18.27 -29.29 0.48
N GLU A 386 -18.83 -28.69 1.54
CA GLU A 386 -19.77 -27.57 1.44
C GLU A 386 -19.11 -26.33 0.80
N ARG A 387 -17.90 -25.99 1.22
CA ARG A 387 -17.15 -24.82 0.68
C ARG A 387 -16.74 -25.02 -0.77
N ILE A 388 -16.29 -26.22 -1.13
CA ILE A 388 -15.96 -26.56 -2.52
C ILE A 388 -17.22 -26.48 -3.38
N ALA A 389 -18.32 -27.10 -2.97
CA ALA A 389 -19.58 -27.06 -3.69
C ALA A 389 -20.11 -25.63 -3.83
N LYS A 390 -20.02 -24.83 -2.79
CA LYS A 390 -20.37 -23.41 -2.85
C LYS A 390 -19.51 -22.66 -3.88
N SER A 391 -18.21 -22.94 -3.95
CA SER A 391 -17.32 -22.33 -4.92
C SER A 391 -17.66 -22.71 -6.35
N VAL A 392 -17.99 -23.97 -6.60
CA VAL A 392 -18.48 -24.46 -7.91
C VAL A 392 -19.75 -23.72 -8.32
N LYS A 393 -20.74 -23.62 -7.42
CA LYS A 393 -22.03 -22.99 -7.67
C LYS A 393 -21.91 -21.47 -7.86
N SER A 394 -21.19 -20.79 -6.98
CA SER A 394 -21.05 -19.33 -7.00
C SER A 394 -20.28 -18.80 -8.23
N ASN A 395 -19.38 -19.61 -8.79
CA ASN A 395 -18.64 -19.27 -9.99
C ASN A 395 -19.31 -19.77 -11.29
N ASN A 396 -20.55 -20.29 -11.20
CA ASN A 396 -21.32 -20.78 -12.34
C ASN A 396 -20.56 -21.79 -13.22
N MET A 397 -19.78 -22.68 -12.61
CA MET A 397 -18.94 -23.64 -13.34
C MET A 397 -19.77 -24.52 -14.28
N GLU A 398 -21.02 -24.80 -13.94
CA GLU A 398 -21.96 -25.55 -14.78
C GLU A 398 -22.27 -24.90 -16.12
N GLN A 399 -22.08 -23.59 -16.25
CA GLN A 399 -22.28 -22.84 -17.51
C GLN A 399 -20.99 -22.75 -18.34
N LYS A 400 -19.84 -22.94 -17.68
CA LYS A 400 -18.51 -22.88 -18.31
C LYS A 400 -18.09 -24.18 -18.98
N VAL A 401 -18.60 -25.33 -18.49
CA VAL A 401 -18.21 -26.65 -18.98
C VAL A 401 -19.40 -27.49 -19.43
N SER A 402 -19.20 -28.31 -20.44
CA SER A 402 -20.21 -29.24 -20.99
C SER A 402 -20.33 -30.53 -20.19
N HIS A 403 -19.29 -30.90 -19.46
CA HIS A 403 -19.25 -32.04 -18.55
C HIS A 403 -19.50 -31.60 -17.10
N ARG A 404 -19.72 -32.56 -16.20
CA ARG A 404 -19.95 -32.32 -14.77
C ARG A 404 -18.87 -33.09 -13.97
N ARG A 405 -17.57 -32.78 -14.26
CA ARG A 405 -16.43 -33.47 -13.64
C ARG A 405 -15.58 -32.45 -12.91
N LEU A 406 -15.31 -32.72 -11.62
CA LEU A 406 -14.47 -31.88 -10.76
C LEU A 406 -13.31 -32.71 -10.22
N ILE A 407 -12.10 -32.25 -10.44
CA ILE A 407 -10.87 -32.87 -9.94
C ILE A 407 -10.51 -32.22 -8.61
N ILE A 408 -10.47 -33.00 -7.52
CA ILE A 408 -10.04 -32.56 -6.19
C ILE A 408 -8.60 -33.00 -5.92
N PRO A 409 -7.85 -32.25 -5.07
CA PRO A 409 -6.50 -32.67 -4.68
C PRO A 409 -6.47 -34.05 -4.01
N GLY A 410 -5.55 -34.90 -4.41
CA GLY A 410 -5.45 -36.27 -3.89
C GLY A 410 -5.26 -36.37 -2.37
N HIS A 411 -4.72 -35.32 -1.75
CA HIS A 411 -4.57 -35.22 -0.29
C HIS A 411 -5.90 -35.16 0.47
N VAL A 412 -6.98 -34.75 -0.18
CA VAL A 412 -8.32 -34.63 0.42
C VAL A 412 -9.32 -35.57 -0.24
N SER A 413 -8.85 -36.71 -0.75
CA SER A 413 -9.69 -37.76 -1.34
C SER A 413 -10.81 -38.24 -0.41
N VAL A 414 -10.66 -38.07 0.89
CA VAL A 414 -11.68 -38.40 1.91
C VAL A 414 -12.96 -37.57 1.72
N LEU A 415 -12.91 -36.42 1.07
CA LEU A 415 -14.08 -35.58 0.81
C LEU A 415 -14.97 -36.08 -0.35
N LEU A 416 -14.54 -37.13 -1.08
CA LEU A 416 -15.22 -37.60 -2.28
C LEU A 416 -16.72 -37.84 -2.04
N GLY A 417 -17.06 -38.68 -1.04
CA GLY A 417 -18.46 -39.06 -0.77
C GLY A 417 -19.31 -37.86 -0.32
N GLU A 418 -18.77 -36.99 0.54
CA GLU A 418 -19.46 -35.76 0.96
C GLU A 418 -19.67 -34.79 -0.20
N LEU A 419 -18.72 -34.70 -1.13
CA LEU A 419 -18.83 -33.83 -2.32
C LEU A 419 -19.86 -34.37 -3.31
N GLU A 420 -19.98 -35.68 -3.48
CA GLU A 420 -21.03 -36.32 -4.29
C GLU A 420 -22.44 -36.02 -3.74
N GLU A 421 -22.59 -35.93 -2.41
CA GLU A 421 -23.84 -35.48 -1.79
C GLU A 421 -24.13 -34.01 -2.00
N GLU A 422 -23.12 -33.14 -1.91
CA GLU A 422 -23.26 -31.69 -2.11
C GLU A 422 -23.42 -31.27 -3.58
N LEU A 423 -22.87 -32.06 -4.50
CA LEU A 423 -22.85 -31.86 -5.95
C LEU A 423 -23.38 -33.12 -6.69
N PRO A 424 -24.67 -33.49 -6.52
CA PRO A 424 -25.20 -34.75 -7.01
C PRO A 424 -25.15 -34.92 -8.54
N ASP A 425 -25.05 -33.80 -9.27
CA ASP A 425 -24.95 -33.78 -10.74
C ASP A 425 -23.47 -33.80 -11.23
N TRP A 426 -22.50 -33.85 -10.32
CA TRP A 426 -21.08 -33.82 -10.65
C TRP A 426 -20.40 -35.13 -10.34
N GLU A 427 -19.54 -35.59 -11.23
CA GLU A 427 -18.60 -36.67 -11.01
C GLU A 427 -17.34 -36.12 -10.34
N ILE A 428 -17.05 -36.57 -9.13
CA ILE A 428 -15.88 -36.11 -8.38
C ILE A 428 -14.71 -37.06 -8.66
N GLN A 429 -13.64 -36.47 -9.21
CA GLN A 429 -12.43 -37.21 -9.55
C GLN A 429 -11.29 -36.87 -8.58
N VAL A 430 -10.61 -37.88 -8.10
CA VAL A 430 -9.44 -37.68 -7.23
C VAL A 430 -8.20 -37.51 -8.11
N GLY A 431 -7.63 -36.33 -8.07
CA GLY A 431 -6.38 -36.01 -8.74
C GLY A 431 -5.15 -36.50 -7.98
N PRO A 432 -3.96 -36.15 -8.47
CA PRO A 432 -2.71 -36.53 -7.80
C PRO A 432 -2.55 -35.81 -6.46
N ARG A 433 -1.68 -36.33 -5.61
CA ARG A 433 -1.31 -35.69 -4.34
C ARG A 433 -0.37 -34.51 -4.54
N GLU A 434 0.60 -34.67 -5.43
CA GLU A 434 1.61 -33.66 -5.71
C GLU A 434 1.30 -32.94 -7.03
N SER A 435 1.48 -31.64 -7.09
CA SER A 435 1.21 -30.84 -8.29
C SER A 435 2.08 -31.26 -9.49
N VAL A 436 3.31 -31.70 -9.25
CA VAL A 436 4.25 -32.19 -10.28
C VAL A 436 3.70 -33.36 -11.10
N ASP A 437 2.74 -34.12 -10.56
CA ASP A 437 2.11 -35.24 -11.24
C ASP A 437 0.89 -34.83 -12.09
N LEU A 438 0.44 -33.58 -11.99
CA LEU A 438 -0.72 -33.06 -12.75
C LEU A 438 -0.55 -33.19 -14.27
N PRO A 439 0.61 -32.85 -14.88
CA PRO A 439 0.78 -32.99 -16.32
C PRO A 439 0.57 -34.43 -16.83
N ALA A 440 1.01 -35.44 -16.05
CA ALA A 440 0.81 -36.82 -16.40
C ALA A 440 -0.66 -37.24 -16.23
N TYR A 441 -1.30 -36.81 -15.18
CA TYR A 441 -2.72 -37.08 -14.90
C TYR A 441 -3.63 -36.48 -15.97
N LEU A 442 -3.43 -35.21 -16.32
CA LEU A 442 -4.24 -34.46 -17.27
C LEU A 442 -4.11 -35.01 -18.69
N LYS A 443 -2.97 -35.59 -19.09
CA LYS A 443 -2.81 -36.27 -20.39
C LYS A 443 -3.72 -37.50 -20.55
N LEU A 444 -4.14 -38.09 -19.45
CA LEU A 444 -5.03 -39.26 -19.43
C LEU A 444 -6.49 -38.89 -19.17
N TRP A 445 -6.73 -37.63 -18.85
CA TRP A 445 -8.08 -37.17 -18.55
C TRP A 445 -8.95 -37.07 -19.81
N SER A 446 -10.24 -37.40 -19.68
CA SER A 446 -11.21 -37.32 -20.77
C SER A 446 -12.51 -36.68 -20.27
N PRO A 447 -13.18 -35.87 -21.06
CA PRO A 447 -14.49 -35.30 -20.72
C PRO A 447 -15.63 -36.33 -20.82
N SER A 448 -15.42 -37.47 -21.43
CA SER A 448 -16.41 -38.56 -21.67
C SER A 448 -16.31 -39.70 -20.69
#